data_ed37b6feecbbd09ad07346e153376550
#
_entry.id   ed37b6feecbbd09ad07346e153376550
#
_cell.length_a   1.000
_cell.length_b   1.000
_cell.length_c   1.000
_cell.angle_alpha   90.00
_cell.angle_beta   90.00
_cell.angle_gamma   90.00
#
_symmetry.space_group_name_H-M   'P 1'
#
loop_
_entity.id
_entity.type
_entity.pdbx_description
1 polymer ?
#
loop_
_entity_poly.entity_id
_entity_poly.type
_entity_poly.pdbx_seq_one_letter_code
_entity_poly.pdbx_strand_id
1 'polypeptide(L)'
;MTTTAVDLNILIDIVSADPTHGSSSRAAIERCALEGSLISSPEVVAEFAAGCRSASEAVGILQKLKVEYVEIGQWGAAVAGEVRGRKSSGGRIFADFLIAGHAVAHADRLLTRDLGFARMNVPGLVVVSPDSLLA
;
A
#
# COMPACT_ATOMS: atom_id res chain seq x y z
N MET A 1 -1.46 10.87 -15.43
CA MET A 1 -2.18 10.28 -14.28
C MET A 1 -1.20 9.58 -13.37
N THR A 2 -1.45 9.61 -12.08
CA THR A 2 -0.56 9.01 -11.07
C THR A 2 -1.24 7.77 -10.48
N THR A 3 -0.60 6.62 -10.56
CA THR A 3 -1.07 5.39 -9.94
C THR A 3 -0.46 5.27 -8.54
N THR A 4 -1.30 5.09 -7.54
CA THR A 4 -0.88 4.98 -6.14
C THR A 4 -1.20 3.58 -5.61
N ALA A 5 -0.18 2.88 -5.12
CA ALA A 5 -0.38 1.65 -4.35
C ALA A 5 -0.69 2.05 -2.90
N VAL A 6 -1.71 1.42 -2.32
CA VAL A 6 -2.19 1.76 -0.98
C VAL A 6 -1.78 0.68 0.00
N ASP A 7 -1.09 1.08 1.07
CA ASP A 7 -0.68 0.17 2.13
C ASP A 7 -1.83 -0.12 3.10
N LEU A 8 -1.71 -1.22 3.83
CA LEU A 8 -2.72 -1.71 4.76
C LEU A 8 -3.11 -0.69 5.83
N ASN A 9 -2.14 0.01 6.42
CA ASN A 9 -2.43 0.95 7.52
C ASN A 9 -3.38 2.07 7.08
N ILE A 10 -3.31 2.51 5.83
CA ILE A 10 -4.22 3.54 5.30
C ILE A 10 -5.66 3.01 5.26
N LEU A 11 -5.84 1.78 4.77
CA LEU A 11 -7.16 1.15 4.68
C LEU A 11 -7.77 0.93 6.07
N ILE A 12 -6.97 0.44 7.01
CA ILE A 12 -7.41 0.20 8.39
C ILE A 12 -7.81 1.52 9.05
N ASP A 13 -7.03 2.58 8.90
CA ASP A 13 -7.36 3.90 9.48
C ASP A 13 -8.74 4.37 9.04
N ILE A 14 -9.07 4.19 7.78
CA ILE A 14 -10.34 4.65 7.22
C ILE A 14 -11.49 3.80 7.74
N VAL A 15 -11.35 2.47 7.66
CA VAL A 15 -12.44 1.54 8.00
C VAL A 15 -12.71 1.52 9.50
N SER A 16 -11.67 1.63 10.32
CA SER A 16 -11.82 1.68 11.78
C SER A 16 -12.18 3.08 12.30
N ALA A 17 -12.20 4.08 11.42
CA ALA A 17 -12.38 5.49 11.78
C ALA A 17 -11.39 5.89 12.88
N ASP A 18 -10.10 5.60 12.66
CA ASP A 18 -9.04 5.86 13.62
C ASP A 18 -9.07 7.32 14.07
N PRO A 19 -9.18 7.61 15.38
CA PRO A 19 -9.33 8.99 15.86
C PRO A 19 -8.13 9.89 15.58
N THR A 20 -6.95 9.31 15.40
CA THR A 20 -5.72 10.07 15.13
C THR A 20 -5.45 10.19 13.64
N HIS A 21 -5.62 9.10 12.87
CA HIS A 21 -5.17 9.02 11.48
C HIS A 21 -6.30 8.89 10.46
N GLY A 22 -7.52 8.56 10.88
CA GLY A 22 -8.63 8.23 9.98
C GLY A 22 -8.95 9.33 8.98
N SER A 23 -9.06 10.58 9.44
CA SER A 23 -9.41 11.69 8.55
C SER A 23 -8.30 12.04 7.57
N SER A 24 -7.03 12.01 7.99
CA SER A 24 -5.91 12.29 7.10
C SER A 24 -5.69 11.17 6.08
N SER A 25 -5.85 9.91 6.49
CA SER A 25 -5.75 8.77 5.57
C SER A 25 -6.88 8.80 4.53
N ARG A 26 -8.11 9.15 4.94
CA ARG A 26 -9.23 9.30 4.01
C ARG A 26 -9.00 10.45 3.02
N ALA A 27 -8.56 11.60 3.50
CA ALA A 27 -8.25 12.75 2.64
C ALA A 27 -7.13 12.41 1.64
N ALA A 28 -6.12 11.66 2.07
CA ALA A 28 -5.03 11.23 1.20
C ALA A 28 -5.53 10.29 0.09
N ILE A 29 -6.37 9.31 0.43
CA ILE A 29 -6.95 8.40 -0.57
C ILE A 29 -7.82 9.18 -1.57
N GLU A 30 -8.65 10.09 -1.10
CA GLU A 30 -9.50 10.90 -1.96
C GLU A 30 -8.66 11.73 -2.93
N ARG A 31 -7.59 12.34 -2.45
CA ARG A 31 -6.67 13.10 -3.28
C ARG A 31 -5.99 12.22 -4.33
N CYS A 32 -5.48 11.07 -3.93
CA CYS A 32 -4.84 10.14 -4.87
C CYS A 32 -5.83 9.63 -5.92
N ALA A 33 -7.10 9.42 -5.55
CA ALA A 33 -8.14 9.01 -6.48
C ALA A 33 -8.44 10.08 -7.53
N LEU A 34 -8.33 11.35 -7.17
CA LEU A 34 -8.47 12.45 -8.13
C LEU A 34 -7.27 12.54 -9.09
N GLU A 35 -6.11 12.11 -8.66
CA GLU A 35 -4.88 12.18 -9.46
C GLU A 35 -4.70 10.95 -10.37
N GLY A 36 -5.37 9.84 -10.11
CA GLY A 36 -5.26 8.63 -10.91
C GLY A 36 -5.84 7.40 -10.22
N SER A 37 -5.29 6.24 -10.55
CA SER A 37 -5.76 4.97 -10.02
C SER A 37 -5.19 4.66 -8.64
N LEU A 38 -6.01 3.97 -7.83
CA LEU A 38 -5.57 3.37 -6.57
C LEU A 38 -5.49 1.87 -6.78
N ILE A 39 -4.39 1.24 -6.36
CA ILE A 39 -4.20 -0.20 -6.47
C ILE A 39 -3.75 -0.80 -5.14
N SER A 40 -3.98 -2.09 -4.97
CA SER A 40 -3.49 -2.85 -3.81
C SER A 40 -2.92 -4.20 -4.25
N SER A 41 -1.95 -4.67 -3.47
CA SER A 41 -1.27 -5.94 -3.68
C SER A 41 -2.05 -7.10 -3.06
N PRO A 42 -1.73 -8.37 -3.45
CA PRO A 42 -2.30 -9.55 -2.79
C PRO A 42 -2.12 -9.56 -1.29
N GLU A 43 -0.93 -9.16 -0.80
CA GLU A 43 -0.60 -9.14 0.63
C GLU A 43 -1.50 -8.18 1.40
N VAL A 44 -1.69 -6.98 0.86
CA VAL A 44 -2.55 -5.97 1.47
C VAL A 44 -4.00 -6.43 1.51
N VAL A 45 -4.50 -6.99 0.41
CA VAL A 45 -5.88 -7.49 0.35
C VAL A 45 -6.09 -8.63 1.34
N ALA A 46 -5.15 -9.58 1.42
CA ALA A 46 -5.24 -10.71 2.32
C ALA A 46 -5.26 -10.28 3.79
N GLU A 47 -4.35 -9.40 4.19
CA GLU A 47 -4.30 -8.90 5.56
C GLU A 47 -5.51 -8.04 5.90
N PHE A 48 -5.99 -7.23 4.95
CA PHE A 48 -7.21 -6.45 5.13
C PHE A 48 -8.42 -7.35 5.37
N ALA A 49 -8.56 -8.38 4.54
CA ALA A 49 -9.66 -9.34 4.65
C ALA A 49 -9.62 -10.13 5.97
N ALA A 50 -8.44 -10.37 6.53
CA ALA A 50 -8.30 -11.05 7.81
C ALA A 50 -8.98 -10.28 8.96
N GLY A 51 -9.09 -8.96 8.84
CA GLY A 51 -9.79 -8.11 9.81
C GLY A 51 -11.27 -7.89 9.49
N CYS A 52 -11.76 -8.39 8.37
CA CYS A 52 -13.17 -8.27 7.96
C CYS A 52 -13.95 -9.52 8.36
N ARG A 53 -15.29 -9.44 8.30
CA ARG A 53 -16.18 -10.57 8.62
C ARG A 53 -16.16 -11.64 7.54
N SER A 54 -15.88 -11.26 6.29
CA SER A 54 -15.87 -12.19 5.16
C SER A 54 -15.02 -11.62 4.01
N ALA A 55 -14.65 -12.48 3.07
CA ALA A 55 -13.99 -12.05 1.84
C ALA A 55 -14.88 -11.08 1.05
N SER A 56 -16.17 -11.36 0.99
CA SER A 56 -17.14 -10.48 0.29
C SER A 56 -17.18 -9.09 0.88
N GLU A 57 -17.14 -8.97 2.21
CA GLU A 57 -17.10 -7.67 2.88
C GLU A 57 -15.83 -6.91 2.51
N ALA A 58 -14.67 -7.58 2.55
CA ALA A 58 -13.39 -6.95 2.22
C ALA A 58 -13.39 -6.43 0.76
N VAL A 59 -13.80 -7.26 -0.19
CA VAL A 59 -13.85 -6.89 -1.60
C VAL A 59 -14.83 -5.73 -1.81
N GLY A 60 -15.99 -5.76 -1.16
CA GLY A 60 -16.99 -4.70 -1.26
C GLY A 60 -16.48 -3.36 -0.75
N ILE A 61 -15.74 -3.36 0.35
CA ILE A 61 -15.14 -2.12 0.90
C ILE A 61 -14.09 -1.56 -0.06
N LEU A 62 -13.20 -2.41 -0.57
CA LEU A 62 -12.17 -1.97 -1.52
C LEU A 62 -12.78 -1.39 -2.78
N GLN A 63 -13.87 -1.98 -3.28
CA GLN A 63 -14.59 -1.45 -4.45
C GLN A 63 -15.18 -0.06 -4.15
N LYS A 64 -15.76 0.14 -2.98
CA LYS A 64 -16.30 1.43 -2.57
C LYS A 64 -15.22 2.50 -2.48
N LEU A 65 -14.03 2.12 -2.03
CA LEU A 65 -12.88 3.03 -1.96
C LEU A 65 -12.19 3.19 -3.31
N LYS A 66 -12.65 2.48 -4.35
CA LYS A 66 -12.06 2.48 -5.70
C LYS A 66 -10.62 2.00 -5.71
N VAL A 67 -10.27 1.09 -4.81
CA VAL A 67 -8.96 0.45 -4.76
C VAL A 67 -9.02 -0.82 -5.59
N GLU A 68 -8.28 -0.85 -6.69
CA GLU A 68 -8.24 -1.98 -7.61
C GLU A 68 -7.20 -3.00 -7.16
N TYR A 69 -7.56 -4.29 -7.29
CA TYR A 69 -6.61 -5.36 -7.04
C TYR A 69 -5.69 -5.55 -8.25
N VAL A 70 -4.38 -5.58 -8.03
CA VAL A 70 -3.40 -5.85 -9.08
C VAL A 70 -2.41 -6.90 -8.59
N GLU A 71 -2.23 -7.96 -9.37
CA GLU A 71 -1.25 -9.01 -9.10
C GLU A 71 0.17 -8.44 -9.08
N ILE A 72 1.04 -9.02 -8.27
CA ILE A 72 2.42 -8.53 -8.17
C ILE A 72 3.20 -8.76 -9.48
N GLY A 73 2.98 -9.89 -10.13
CA GLY A 73 3.73 -10.29 -11.31
C GLY A 73 5.15 -10.75 -11.01
N GLN A 74 5.78 -11.39 -12.00
CA GLN A 74 7.12 -11.96 -11.84
C GLN A 74 8.18 -10.90 -11.55
N TRP A 75 8.10 -9.75 -12.23
CA TRP A 75 9.08 -8.68 -12.04
C TRP A 75 9.00 -8.09 -10.63
N GLY A 76 7.81 -7.78 -10.14
CA GLY A 76 7.62 -7.27 -8.78
C GLY A 76 8.12 -8.26 -7.72
N ALA A 77 7.83 -9.54 -7.90
CA ALA A 77 8.31 -10.58 -7.00
C ALA A 77 9.84 -10.68 -7.01
N ALA A 78 10.45 -10.59 -8.19
CA ALA A 78 11.91 -10.66 -8.33
C ALA A 78 12.58 -9.45 -7.68
N VAL A 79 12.03 -8.25 -7.84
CA VAL A 79 12.53 -7.02 -7.18
C VAL A 79 12.47 -7.19 -5.66
N ALA A 80 11.35 -7.69 -5.14
CA ALA A 80 11.20 -7.94 -3.70
C ALA A 80 12.28 -8.88 -3.18
N GLY A 81 12.51 -9.98 -3.88
CA GLY A 81 13.54 -10.96 -3.51
C GLY A 81 14.95 -10.41 -3.59
N GLU A 82 15.25 -9.63 -4.61
CA GLU A 82 16.57 -9.01 -4.78
C GLU A 82 16.89 -8.07 -3.62
N VAL A 83 15.96 -7.20 -3.26
CA VAL A 83 16.15 -6.25 -2.14
C VAL A 83 16.29 -7.00 -0.82
N ARG A 84 15.44 -8.00 -0.59
CA ARG A 84 15.49 -8.83 0.63
C ARG A 84 16.83 -9.56 0.76
N GLY A 85 17.36 -10.05 -0.35
CA GLY A 85 18.62 -10.83 -0.38
C GLY A 85 19.86 -9.97 -0.15
N ARG A 86 19.82 -8.69 -0.48
CA ARG A 86 20.96 -7.78 -0.36
C ARG A 86 21.12 -7.15 1.02
N LYS A 87 20.06 -7.18 1.84
CA LYS A 87 20.03 -6.43 3.10
C LYS A 87 19.59 -7.33 4.23
N SER A 88 20.05 -6.99 5.44
CA SER A 88 19.42 -7.56 6.62
C SER A 88 17.97 -7.06 6.66
N SER A 89 17.06 -7.87 7.18
CA SER A 89 15.65 -7.51 7.21
C SER A 89 15.35 -6.27 8.07
N GLY A 90 16.22 -5.94 9.02
CA GLY A 90 15.97 -4.83 9.94
C GLY A 90 14.66 -4.99 10.70
N GLY A 91 14.22 -6.22 10.94
CA GLY A 91 12.92 -6.50 11.56
C GLY A 91 11.77 -6.55 10.55
N ARG A 92 12.01 -6.32 9.26
CA ARG A 92 10.98 -6.37 8.23
C ARG A 92 10.63 -7.80 7.86
N ILE A 93 9.34 -8.09 7.70
CA ILE A 93 8.84 -9.37 7.22
C ILE A 93 8.84 -9.41 5.69
N PHE A 94 8.79 -10.60 5.12
CA PHE A 94 8.86 -10.77 3.66
C PHE A 94 7.69 -10.08 2.94
N ALA A 95 6.50 -10.03 3.56
CA ALA A 95 5.35 -9.33 2.98
C ALA A 95 5.64 -7.86 2.67
N ASP A 96 6.42 -7.17 3.52
CA ASP A 96 6.79 -5.77 3.27
C ASP A 96 7.60 -5.61 1.98
N PHE A 97 8.52 -6.55 1.72
CA PHE A 97 9.30 -6.54 0.48
C PHE A 97 8.42 -6.79 -0.74
N LEU A 98 7.42 -7.67 -0.62
CA LEU A 98 6.46 -7.92 -1.70
C LEU A 98 5.57 -6.71 -1.96
N ILE A 99 5.14 -6.02 -0.92
CA ILE A 99 4.37 -4.76 -1.06
C ILE A 99 5.21 -3.71 -1.80
N ALA A 100 6.47 -3.57 -1.43
CA ALA A 100 7.39 -2.63 -2.10
C ALA A 100 7.65 -3.03 -3.56
N GLY A 101 7.89 -4.30 -3.83
CA GLY A 101 8.10 -4.81 -5.19
C GLY A 101 6.87 -4.61 -6.08
N HIS A 102 5.69 -4.84 -5.53
CA HIS A 102 4.42 -4.58 -6.21
C HIS A 102 4.29 -3.10 -6.61
N ALA A 103 4.57 -2.19 -5.68
CA ALA A 103 4.49 -0.76 -5.94
C ALA A 103 5.47 -0.32 -7.03
N VAL A 104 6.71 -0.82 -6.99
CA VAL A 104 7.72 -0.51 -8.02
C VAL A 104 7.27 -0.99 -9.41
N ALA A 105 6.68 -2.18 -9.47
CA ALA A 105 6.30 -2.78 -10.76
C ALA A 105 5.04 -2.15 -11.35
N HIS A 106 4.10 -1.67 -10.52
CA HIS A 106 2.74 -1.34 -10.99
C HIS A 106 2.26 0.06 -10.63
N ALA A 107 2.98 0.81 -9.80
CA ALA A 107 2.54 2.13 -9.33
C ALA A 107 3.64 3.17 -9.49
N ASP A 108 3.24 4.43 -9.41
CA ASP A 108 4.17 5.56 -9.37
C ASP A 108 4.66 5.84 -7.95
N ARG A 109 3.85 5.47 -6.95
CA ARG A 109 4.17 5.72 -5.55
C ARG A 109 3.41 4.76 -4.63
N LEU A 110 3.92 4.61 -3.41
CA LEU A 110 3.28 3.86 -2.32
C LEU A 110 2.79 4.85 -1.26
N LEU A 111 1.50 4.82 -0.96
CA LEU A 111 0.90 5.61 0.11
C LEU A 111 0.88 4.78 1.39
N THR A 112 1.61 5.23 2.40
CA THR A 112 1.74 4.54 3.68
C THR A 112 2.08 5.50 4.80
N ARG A 113 1.68 5.17 6.05
CA ARG A 113 2.17 5.88 7.23
C ARG A 113 3.50 5.29 7.75
N ASP A 114 3.88 4.12 7.23
CA ASP A 114 5.12 3.46 7.63
C ASP A 114 6.30 3.99 6.81
N LEU A 115 6.97 5.00 7.33
CA LEU A 115 8.13 5.60 6.67
C LEU A 115 9.34 4.67 6.61
N GLY A 116 9.29 3.52 7.29
CA GLY A 116 10.31 2.48 7.17
C GLY A 116 10.43 1.93 5.74
N PHE A 117 9.38 2.03 4.93
CA PHE A 117 9.47 1.66 3.50
C PHE A 117 10.50 2.51 2.76
N ALA A 118 10.59 3.81 3.07
CA ALA A 118 11.59 4.68 2.46
C ALA A 118 13.01 4.23 2.81
N ARG A 119 13.21 3.72 4.05
CA ARG A 119 14.52 3.27 4.53
C ARG A 119 14.94 1.92 3.92
N MET A 120 14.04 1.20 3.27
CA MET A 120 14.37 -0.04 2.57
C MET A 120 15.24 0.24 1.34
N ASN A 121 15.25 1.47 0.85
CA ASN A 121 16.01 1.88 -0.33
C ASN A 121 15.77 0.98 -1.54
N VAL A 122 14.51 0.69 -1.81
CA VAL A 122 14.11 -0.07 -2.99
C VAL A 122 14.25 0.83 -4.22
N PRO A 123 15.08 0.46 -5.21
CA PRO A 123 15.24 1.31 -6.40
C PRO A 123 13.90 1.54 -7.11
N GLY A 124 13.60 2.81 -7.38
CA GLY A 124 12.36 3.20 -8.04
C GLY A 124 11.14 3.34 -7.14
N LEU A 125 11.24 2.99 -5.86
CA LEU A 125 10.13 3.14 -4.94
C LEU A 125 10.03 4.58 -4.45
N VAL A 126 8.89 5.21 -4.69
CA VAL A 126 8.54 6.53 -4.15
C VAL A 126 7.53 6.32 -3.03
N VAL A 127 7.87 6.73 -1.82
CA VAL A 127 7.03 6.58 -0.64
C VAL A 127 6.42 7.93 -0.28
N VAL A 128 5.10 7.98 -0.11
CA VAL A 128 4.40 9.18 0.33
C VAL A 128 3.52 8.83 1.54
N SER A 129 3.35 9.79 2.43
CA SER A 129 2.47 9.66 3.58
C SER A 129 1.29 10.62 3.45
N PRO A 130 0.19 10.40 4.21
CA PRO A 130 -0.89 11.39 4.26
C PRO A 130 -0.38 12.79 4.62
N ASP A 131 0.53 12.88 5.58
CA ASP A 131 1.08 14.18 6.00
C ASP A 131 1.86 14.86 4.87
N SER A 132 2.68 14.13 4.12
CA SER A 132 3.45 14.71 3.02
C SER A 132 2.56 15.13 1.85
N LEU A 133 1.48 14.39 1.58
CA LEU A 133 0.55 14.71 0.50
C LEU A 133 -0.32 15.92 0.81
N LEU A 134 -0.68 16.10 2.09
CA LEU A 134 -1.63 17.14 2.52
C LEU A 134 -0.95 18.41 3.01
N ALA A 135 0.37 18.40 3.07
CA ALA A 135 1.16 19.54 3.53
C ALA A 135 1.11 20.73 2.56
#